data_0cb24f33644703a134e9b43761ba3a4c
#
_entry.id   0cb24f33644703a134e9b43761ba3a4c
#
_cell.length_a   1.000
_cell.length_b   1.000
_cell.length_c   1.000
_cell.angle_alpha   90.00
_cell.angle_beta   90.00
_cell.angle_gamma   90.00
#
_symmetry.space_group_name_H-M   'P 1'
#
loop_
_entity.id
_entity.type
_entity.pdbx_description
1 polymer ?
#
loop_
_entity_poly.entity_id
_entity_poly.type
_entity_poly.pdbx_seq_one_letter_code
_entity_poly.pdbx_strand_id
1 'polypeptide(L)'
;MNELGISDIALCGLAKRLEEVWVPEQSDPIILPRTSEGLYLLQRIRDEAHRFAISFHRSRRSKVMLESILDEIEQLGPSRRNALLERFGSVAALKKASVEDIAMTPGIGEKIALIVFEFLAHSSATKIDMATGVIEDA
;
A
#
# COMPACT_ATOMS: atom_id res chain seq x y z
N MET A 1 12.64 -17.58 -11.17
CA MET A 1 13.74 -16.71 -11.63
C MET A 1 13.99 -16.90 -13.12
N ASN A 2 14.06 -18.13 -13.62
CA ASN A 2 14.27 -18.37 -15.07
C ASN A 2 13.19 -17.73 -15.96
N GLU A 3 11.92 -17.69 -15.53
CA GLU A 3 10.82 -17.02 -16.24
C GLU A 3 10.97 -15.50 -16.35
N LEU A 4 11.77 -14.90 -15.48
CA LEU A 4 12.05 -13.45 -15.46
C LEU A 4 13.39 -13.10 -16.11
N GLY A 5 14.12 -14.08 -16.67
CA GLY A 5 15.42 -13.88 -17.28
C GLY A 5 16.52 -13.45 -16.29
N ILE A 6 16.33 -13.69 -14.98
CA ILE A 6 17.26 -13.30 -13.93
C ILE A 6 18.08 -14.55 -13.54
N SER A 7 19.35 -14.58 -13.91
CA SER A 7 20.23 -15.75 -13.71
C SER A 7 21.38 -15.52 -12.70
N ASP A 8 21.69 -14.28 -12.38
CA ASP A 8 22.88 -13.86 -11.63
C ASP A 8 22.57 -13.30 -10.23
N ILE A 9 21.36 -13.52 -9.73
CA ILE A 9 20.98 -13.15 -8.37
C ILE A 9 20.96 -14.39 -7.48
N ALA A 10 21.74 -14.37 -6.40
CA ALA A 10 21.68 -15.39 -5.36
C ALA A 10 20.32 -15.31 -4.63
N LEU A 11 19.62 -16.45 -4.59
CA LEU A 11 18.32 -16.57 -3.90
C LEU A 11 18.48 -17.43 -2.65
N CYS A 12 17.97 -16.95 -1.53
CA CYS A 12 17.82 -17.76 -0.33
C CYS A 12 16.52 -17.46 0.40
N GLY A 13 16.00 -18.43 1.13
CA GLY A 13 14.90 -18.28 2.06
C GLY A 13 15.39 -18.31 3.50
N LEU A 14 14.86 -17.46 4.37
CA LEU A 14 15.12 -17.50 5.81
C LEU A 14 13.84 -17.87 6.55
N ALA A 15 13.84 -19.05 7.20
CA ALA A 15 12.72 -19.53 7.98
C ALA A 15 12.60 -18.74 9.29
N LYS A 16 11.42 -18.14 9.52
CA LYS A 16 11.19 -17.21 10.63
C LYS A 16 11.34 -17.83 12.03
N ARG A 17 11.01 -19.11 12.19
CA ARG A 17 11.01 -19.78 13.51
C ARG A 17 12.32 -20.47 13.85
N LEU A 18 12.93 -21.10 12.85
CA LEU A 18 14.10 -21.95 13.04
C LEU A 18 15.40 -21.25 12.65
N GLU A 19 15.30 -20.05 12.03
CA GLU A 19 16.45 -19.29 11.52
C GLU A 19 17.30 -20.07 10.51
N GLU A 20 16.65 -21.02 9.81
CA GLU A 20 17.25 -21.86 8.78
C GLU A 20 17.36 -21.11 7.47
N VAL A 21 18.52 -21.19 6.83
CA VAL A 21 18.75 -20.61 5.52
C VAL A 21 18.57 -21.67 4.44
N TRP A 22 17.58 -21.50 3.59
CA TRP A 22 17.24 -22.40 2.50
C TRP A 22 17.79 -21.86 1.19
N VAL A 23 18.51 -22.68 0.44
CA VAL A 23 19.08 -22.33 -0.87
C VAL A 23 18.41 -23.22 -1.92
N PRO A 24 18.10 -22.70 -3.11
CA PRO A 24 17.56 -23.51 -4.20
C PRO A 24 18.44 -24.74 -4.48
N GLU A 25 17.84 -25.85 -4.85
CA GLU A 25 18.50 -27.12 -5.21
C GLU A 25 19.19 -27.84 -4.04
N GLN A 26 19.06 -27.36 -2.81
CA GLN A 26 19.54 -28.08 -1.62
C GLN A 26 18.35 -28.69 -0.85
N SER A 27 18.48 -29.96 -0.45
CA SER A 27 17.48 -30.67 0.33
C SER A 27 17.48 -30.30 1.81
N ASP A 28 18.63 -29.81 2.30
CA ASP A 28 18.84 -29.50 3.71
C ASP A 28 19.17 -28.01 3.90
N PRO A 29 18.64 -27.40 4.98
CA PRO A 29 18.93 -25.99 5.27
C PRO A 29 20.35 -25.79 5.81
N ILE A 30 20.89 -24.62 5.56
CA ILE A 30 22.13 -24.16 6.21
C ILE A 30 21.74 -23.62 7.58
N ILE A 31 22.29 -24.22 8.65
CA ILE A 31 22.08 -23.77 10.02
C ILE A 31 23.29 -22.93 10.45
N LEU A 32 23.08 -21.65 10.65
CA LEU A 32 24.11 -20.74 11.15
C LEU A 32 24.05 -20.68 12.69
N PRO A 33 25.20 -20.58 13.37
CA PRO A 33 25.22 -20.35 14.81
C PRO A 33 24.45 -19.06 15.17
N ARG A 34 23.72 -19.08 16.29
CA ARG A 34 22.94 -17.90 16.74
C ARG A 34 23.80 -16.66 17.04
N THR A 35 25.09 -16.86 17.25
CA THR A 35 26.08 -15.79 17.45
C THR A 35 26.74 -15.33 16.16
N SER A 36 26.29 -15.86 15.00
CA SER A 36 26.88 -15.54 13.70
C SER A 36 26.46 -14.14 13.24
N GLU A 37 27.45 -13.30 12.92
CA GLU A 37 27.21 -11.99 12.30
C GLU A 37 26.47 -12.12 10.95
N GLY A 38 26.73 -13.22 10.22
CA GLY A 38 26.02 -13.51 8.98
C GLY A 38 24.54 -13.78 9.21
N LEU A 39 24.16 -14.52 10.25
CA LEU A 39 22.76 -14.73 10.61
C LEU A 39 22.10 -13.41 11.00
N TYR A 40 22.75 -12.60 11.80
CA TYR A 40 22.26 -11.29 12.22
C TYR A 40 22.00 -10.36 11.02
N LEU A 41 22.92 -10.37 10.05
CA LEU A 41 22.74 -9.61 8.80
C LEU A 41 21.52 -10.10 8.00
N LEU A 42 21.35 -11.41 7.84
CA LEU A 42 20.22 -12.00 7.13
C LEU A 42 18.87 -11.67 7.80
N GLN A 43 18.82 -11.71 9.13
CA GLN A 43 17.65 -11.31 9.90
C GLN A 43 17.27 -9.83 9.65
N ARG A 44 18.25 -8.93 9.68
CA ARG A 44 18.05 -7.50 9.39
C ARG A 44 17.53 -7.28 7.97
N ILE A 45 18.12 -7.96 6.99
CA ILE A 45 17.65 -7.86 5.59
C ILE A 45 16.21 -8.35 5.47
N ARG A 46 15.87 -9.50 6.08
CA ARG A 46 14.52 -10.05 6.09
C ARG A 46 13.52 -9.07 6.71
N ASP A 47 13.84 -8.53 7.87
CA ASP A 47 12.93 -7.65 8.61
C ASP A 47 12.71 -6.33 7.86
N GLU A 48 13.75 -5.80 7.23
CA GLU A 48 13.65 -4.61 6.39
C GLU A 48 12.84 -4.87 5.11
N ALA A 49 13.09 -5.99 4.43
CA ALA A 49 12.30 -6.40 3.26
C ALA A 49 10.82 -6.60 3.61
N HIS A 50 10.54 -7.21 4.75
CA HIS A 50 9.18 -7.41 5.24
C HIS A 50 8.50 -6.06 5.56
N ARG A 51 9.19 -5.15 6.24
CA ARG A 51 8.71 -3.80 6.54
C ARG A 51 8.42 -3.02 5.26
N PHE A 52 9.32 -3.10 4.28
CA PHE A 52 9.14 -2.47 2.98
C PHE A 52 7.91 -3.04 2.25
N ALA A 53 7.79 -4.36 2.19
CA ALA A 53 6.66 -5.02 1.53
C ALA A 53 5.31 -4.61 2.14
N ILE A 54 5.20 -4.58 3.48
CA ILE A 54 3.98 -4.15 4.17
C ILE A 54 3.65 -2.70 3.85
N SER A 55 4.63 -1.79 3.92
CA SER A 55 4.41 -0.36 3.65
C SER A 55 4.02 -0.12 2.19
N PHE A 56 4.65 -0.83 1.26
CA PHE A 56 4.32 -0.78 -0.17
C PHE A 56 2.90 -1.28 -0.45
N HIS A 57 2.51 -2.42 0.13
CA HIS A 57 1.16 -2.95 -0.02
C HIS A 57 0.09 -2.02 0.57
N ARG A 58 0.35 -1.42 1.74
CA ARG A 58 -0.55 -0.43 2.35
C ARG A 58 -0.72 0.81 1.45
N SER A 59 0.37 1.35 0.94
CA SER A 59 0.34 2.50 0.03
C SER A 59 -0.44 2.19 -1.25
N ARG A 60 -0.20 1.02 -1.84
CA ARG A 60 -0.92 0.59 -3.05
C ARG A 60 -2.41 0.40 -2.81
N ARG A 61 -2.81 -0.25 -1.72
CA ARG A 61 -4.22 -0.40 -1.33
C ARG A 61 -4.90 0.95 -1.11
N SER A 62 -4.21 1.88 -0.44
CA SER A 62 -4.74 3.23 -0.21
C SER A 62 -4.99 4.00 -1.50
N LYS A 63 -4.11 3.86 -2.50
CA LYS A 63 -4.30 4.48 -3.82
C LYS A 63 -5.47 3.88 -4.57
N VAL A 64 -5.55 2.54 -4.65
CA VAL A 64 -6.67 1.84 -5.32
C VAL A 64 -8.00 2.18 -4.67
N MET A 65 -8.04 2.26 -3.34
CA MET A 65 -9.25 2.65 -2.61
C MET A 65 -9.66 4.10 -2.90
N LEU A 66 -8.69 5.03 -2.95
CA LEU A 66 -8.96 6.42 -3.30
C LEU A 66 -9.47 6.53 -4.75
N GLU A 67 -8.86 5.80 -5.67
CA GLU A 67 -9.28 5.74 -7.07
C GLU A 67 -10.73 5.28 -7.18
N SER A 68 -11.09 4.17 -6.54
CA SER A 68 -12.47 3.65 -6.51
C SER A 68 -13.48 4.66 -5.97
N ILE A 69 -13.16 5.33 -4.86
CA ILE A 69 -14.05 6.35 -4.27
C ILE A 69 -14.22 7.56 -5.20
N LEU A 70 -13.14 8.00 -5.84
CA LEU A 70 -13.20 9.14 -6.76
C LEU A 70 -13.92 8.79 -8.07
N ASP A 71 -13.98 7.51 -8.45
CA ASP A 71 -14.74 7.03 -9.61
C ASP A 71 -16.26 7.20 -9.45
N GLU A 72 -16.74 7.19 -8.22
CA GLU A 72 -18.18 7.35 -7.91
C GLU A 72 -18.65 8.82 -8.06
N ILE A 73 -17.73 9.78 -8.18
CA ILE A 73 -18.08 11.21 -8.31
C ILE A 73 -18.25 11.57 -9.78
N GLU A 74 -19.50 11.67 -10.23
CA GLU A 74 -19.87 11.86 -11.65
C GLU A 74 -19.21 13.06 -12.35
N GLN A 75 -18.91 14.14 -11.62
CA GLN A 75 -18.31 15.37 -12.19
C GLN A 75 -16.78 15.36 -12.16
N LEU A 76 -16.17 14.28 -11.68
CA LEU A 76 -14.73 14.15 -11.54
C LEU A 76 -14.16 13.35 -12.72
N GLY A 77 -13.85 14.02 -13.82
CA GLY A 77 -13.21 13.39 -14.98
C GLY A 77 -11.80 12.85 -14.68
N PRO A 78 -11.26 11.96 -15.54
CA PRO A 78 -10.00 11.24 -15.30
C PRO A 78 -8.80 12.15 -14.96
N SER A 79 -8.68 13.30 -15.61
CA SER A 79 -7.58 14.24 -15.38
C SER A 79 -7.59 14.81 -13.94
N ARG A 80 -8.78 15.22 -13.45
CA ARG A 80 -8.95 15.77 -12.10
C ARG A 80 -8.77 14.70 -11.03
N ARG A 81 -9.25 13.49 -11.31
CA ARG A 81 -9.03 12.33 -10.45
C ARG A 81 -7.55 12.04 -10.27
N ASN A 82 -6.78 11.97 -11.35
CA ASN A 82 -5.35 11.75 -11.30
C ASN A 82 -4.63 12.85 -10.48
N ALA A 83 -5.02 14.12 -10.66
CA ALA A 83 -4.46 15.22 -9.89
C ALA A 83 -4.73 15.06 -8.37
N LEU A 84 -5.92 14.60 -7.97
CA LEU A 84 -6.22 14.30 -6.56
C LEU A 84 -5.44 13.09 -6.04
N LEU A 85 -5.31 12.04 -6.85
CA LEU A 85 -4.53 10.85 -6.50
C LEU A 85 -3.04 11.18 -6.28
N GLU A 86 -2.47 12.00 -7.14
CA GLU A 86 -1.08 12.45 -7.01
C GLU A 86 -0.88 13.32 -5.78
N ARG A 87 -1.79 14.27 -5.54
CA ARG A 87 -1.65 15.22 -4.44
C ARG A 87 -1.88 14.60 -3.08
N PHE A 88 -2.92 13.80 -2.90
CA PHE A 88 -3.34 13.28 -1.60
C PHE A 88 -2.92 11.83 -1.35
N GLY A 89 -2.80 11.01 -2.37
CA GLY A 89 -2.29 9.63 -2.32
C GLY A 89 -3.09 8.64 -1.48
N SER A 90 -4.03 9.10 -0.65
CA SER A 90 -4.89 8.24 0.18
C SER A 90 -6.21 8.92 0.55
N VAL A 91 -7.25 8.08 0.79
CA VAL A 91 -8.55 8.55 1.28
C VAL A 91 -8.43 9.28 2.62
N ALA A 92 -7.58 8.79 3.51
CA ALA A 92 -7.39 9.39 4.82
C ALA A 92 -6.75 10.79 4.75
N ALA A 93 -5.85 11.03 3.80
CA ALA A 93 -5.28 12.34 3.57
C ALA A 93 -6.30 13.29 2.95
N LEU A 94 -7.07 12.82 1.96
CA LEU A 94 -8.10 13.62 1.30
C LEU A 94 -9.25 13.99 2.26
N LYS A 95 -9.67 13.09 3.15
CA LYS A 95 -10.70 13.36 4.18
C LYS A 95 -10.26 14.40 5.23
N LYS A 96 -8.96 14.58 5.44
CA LYS A 96 -8.42 15.58 6.38
C LYS A 96 -8.21 16.95 5.73
N ALA A 97 -8.27 17.01 4.40
CA ALA A 97 -8.08 18.25 3.67
C ALA A 97 -9.30 19.14 3.77
N SER A 98 -9.09 20.45 3.81
CA SER A 98 -10.16 21.45 3.70
C SER A 98 -10.64 21.60 2.25
N VAL A 99 -11.78 22.26 2.06
CA VAL A 99 -12.30 22.56 0.71
C VAL A 99 -11.29 23.41 -0.06
N GLU A 100 -10.64 24.36 0.60
CA GLU A 100 -9.61 25.21 0.03
C GLU A 100 -8.39 24.41 -0.42
N ASP A 101 -7.95 23.45 0.41
CA ASP A 101 -6.84 22.56 0.06
C ASP A 101 -7.17 21.73 -1.18
N ILE A 102 -8.38 21.21 -1.27
CA ILE A 102 -8.84 20.43 -2.44
C ILE A 102 -8.90 21.33 -3.67
N ALA A 103 -9.40 22.56 -3.53
CA ALA A 103 -9.52 23.53 -4.63
C ALA A 103 -8.15 23.98 -5.19
N MET A 104 -7.08 23.91 -4.39
CA MET A 104 -5.71 24.18 -4.85
C MET A 104 -5.16 23.09 -5.79
N THR A 105 -5.89 21.99 -6.01
CA THR A 105 -5.46 20.94 -6.93
C THR A 105 -5.66 21.40 -8.38
N PRO A 106 -4.66 21.21 -9.28
CA PRO A 106 -4.78 21.62 -10.67
C PRO A 106 -6.04 21.08 -11.34
N GLY A 107 -6.83 21.96 -11.96
CA GLY A 107 -8.07 21.62 -12.66
C GLY A 107 -9.29 21.44 -11.74
N ILE A 108 -9.17 21.67 -10.44
CA ILE A 108 -10.28 21.61 -9.46
C ILE A 108 -10.56 23.03 -8.96
N GLY A 109 -11.75 23.53 -9.29
CA GLY A 109 -12.27 24.76 -8.74
C GLY A 109 -13.09 24.52 -7.46
N GLU A 110 -13.45 25.59 -6.74
CA GLU A 110 -14.20 25.54 -5.48
C GLU A 110 -15.46 24.69 -5.55
N LYS A 111 -16.21 24.78 -6.64
CA LYS A 111 -17.45 23.99 -6.83
C LYS A 111 -17.20 22.48 -6.82
N ILE A 112 -16.13 22.03 -7.48
CA ILE A 112 -15.78 20.61 -7.53
C ILE A 112 -15.16 20.17 -6.21
N ALA A 113 -14.35 21.04 -5.58
CA ALA A 113 -13.78 20.78 -4.27
C ALA A 113 -14.87 20.55 -3.22
N LEU A 114 -15.93 21.35 -3.25
CA LEU A 114 -17.08 21.20 -2.36
C LEU A 114 -17.79 19.86 -2.60
N ILE A 115 -18.04 19.48 -3.85
CA ILE A 115 -18.67 18.19 -4.20
C ILE A 115 -17.83 17.01 -3.67
N VAL A 116 -16.52 17.05 -3.87
CA VAL A 116 -15.61 16.02 -3.37
C VAL A 116 -15.65 15.95 -1.85
N PHE A 117 -15.61 17.09 -1.18
CA PHE A 117 -15.64 17.18 0.28
C PHE A 117 -16.94 16.63 0.86
N GLU A 118 -18.08 17.03 0.33
CA GLU A 118 -19.42 16.56 0.74
C GLU A 118 -19.59 15.07 0.49
N PHE A 119 -19.16 14.57 -0.67
CA PHE A 119 -19.21 13.14 -0.99
C PHE A 119 -18.41 12.31 0.02
N LEU A 120 -17.21 12.74 0.38
CA LEU A 120 -16.36 12.06 1.37
C LEU A 120 -16.92 12.13 2.79
N ALA A 121 -17.63 13.19 3.14
CA ALA A 121 -18.31 13.32 4.42
C ALA A 121 -19.47 12.33 4.54
N HIS A 122 -20.27 12.15 3.49
CA HIS A 122 -21.39 11.20 3.44
C HIS A 122 -20.90 9.74 3.33
N SER A 123 -19.87 9.48 2.56
CA SER A 123 -19.24 8.14 2.42
C SER A 123 -18.59 7.64 3.72
N SER A 124 -18.50 8.46 4.75
CA SER A 124 -17.99 8.07 6.07
C SER A 124 -19.03 7.32 6.93
N ALA A 125 -20.30 7.32 6.53
CA ALA A 125 -21.38 6.61 7.25
C ALA A 125 -21.36 5.10 7.03
N THR A 126 -20.78 4.61 5.91
CA THR A 126 -20.64 3.18 5.64
C THR A 126 -19.30 2.71 6.19
N LYS A 127 -19.30 2.14 7.39
CA LYS A 127 -18.14 1.47 7.98
C LYS A 127 -17.86 0.17 7.23
N ILE A 128 -16.88 0.18 6.35
CA ILE A 128 -16.28 -1.06 5.86
C ILE A 128 -15.29 -1.53 6.94
N ASP A 129 -15.62 -2.63 7.63
CA ASP A 129 -14.65 -3.27 8.51
C ASP A 129 -13.49 -3.83 7.66
N MET A 130 -12.34 -3.17 7.77
CA MET A 130 -11.12 -3.44 6.99
C MET A 130 -10.47 -4.79 7.35
N ALA A 131 -10.94 -5.48 8.41
CA ALA A 131 -10.44 -6.78 8.84
C ALA A 131 -11.23 -7.93 8.23
N THR A 132 -12.53 -7.77 8.02
CA THR A 132 -13.44 -8.84 7.60
C THR A 132 -14.04 -8.65 6.20
N GLY A 133 -13.99 -7.45 5.63
CA GLY A 133 -14.60 -7.14 4.33
C GLY A 133 -16.14 -7.15 4.34
N VAL A 134 -16.76 -7.13 5.52
CA VAL A 134 -18.22 -7.11 5.68
C VAL A 134 -18.72 -5.67 5.73
N ILE A 135 -19.75 -5.37 4.94
CA ILE A 135 -20.48 -4.09 4.95
C ILE A 135 -21.56 -4.21 6.02
N GLU A 136 -21.42 -3.46 7.11
CA GLU A 136 -22.52 -3.27 8.06
C GLU A 136 -23.28 -2.00 7.67
N ASP A 137 -24.51 -2.20 7.18
CA ASP A 137 -25.49 -1.12 7.00
C ASP A 137 -26.01 -0.67 8.38
N ALA A 138 -25.88 0.61 8.64
CA ALA A 138 -26.41 1.25 9.85
C ALA A 138 -27.82 1.76 9.62
#